data_db51995352ee9e707b3f1f4db62b5f8d
#
_entry.id   db51995352ee9e707b3f1f4db62b5f8d
#
_cell.length_a   1.000
_cell.length_b   1.000
_cell.length_c   1.000
_cell.angle_alpha   90.00
_cell.angle_beta   90.00
_cell.angle_gamma   90.00
#
_symmetry.space_group_name_H-M   'P 1'
#
loop_
_entity.id
_entity.type
_entity.pdbx_description
1 polymer ?
#
loop_
_entity_poly.entity_id
_entity_poly.type
_entity_poly.pdbx_seq_one_letter_code
_entity_poly.pdbx_strand_id
1 'polypeptide(L)'
;MKYSAILKVILAGLLMTSFAACEKTPEPIVETTDQVTIMLDVDKVSLESVNIRVRHEGAADMLWVYMLTSDLQTSAQQLLEEKIAADLQLTGEVVVYTGQNKSIYLSGLKPKSSYRFLCASLDPASGEALGSVSELQFKTRRDPAVFEQNSNWSIEVGDRSINNTDKMEYDNFICSSSDEEPYVMLPIKKSDFEYYYQNDLRALFEDYLADFGLAVGDSQWKNIVKIGKNTCSEQRLRSGDWIIFMIGIDQSGELTGLYQQISLTIEQETATPEYSRWIGEWTVSDKNGVELFDIEIIPSENNMWYYMGGWESTNIYQFDTYDPALMPELFFDKESGKLCFISQYLNTMVTDTDSVDFYFSGTFIYGNTYVLGSEVLNYRMAETIFLDTVNYNSARIEGCNFNTQGMSFPIESICYIYYNGSQLSSISLAAPTLPLTMTKKVTE
;
A
#
# COMPACT_ATOMS: atom_id res chain seq x y z
N MET A 1 -7.13 2.79 15.22
CA MET A 1 -6.38 3.88 14.54
C MET A 1 -6.52 3.63 13.05
N LYS A 2 -7.15 4.53 12.33
CA LYS A 2 -7.36 4.36 10.87
C LYS A 2 -6.12 4.85 10.12
N TYR A 3 -5.36 3.95 9.53
CA TYR A 3 -4.22 4.26 8.65
C TYR A 3 -4.65 4.80 7.26
N SER A 4 -5.94 5.01 7.05
CA SER A 4 -6.58 5.37 5.78
C SER A 4 -6.02 6.64 5.10
N ALA A 5 -5.38 7.52 5.85
CA ALA A 5 -5.00 8.82 5.35
C ALA A 5 -3.59 8.88 4.70
N ILE A 6 -2.69 7.99 5.08
CA ILE A 6 -1.27 8.08 4.67
C ILE A 6 -1.06 7.63 3.22
N LEU A 7 -1.91 6.76 2.71
CA LEU A 7 -1.68 6.11 1.42
C LEU A 7 -2.19 6.90 0.19
N LYS A 8 -3.18 7.79 0.37
CA LYS A 8 -3.72 8.58 -0.76
C LYS A 8 -2.69 9.54 -1.37
N VAL A 9 -1.63 9.88 -0.64
CA VAL A 9 -0.57 10.80 -1.08
C VAL A 9 0.47 10.10 -1.97
N ILE A 10 0.75 8.83 -1.74
CA ILE A 10 1.75 8.09 -2.54
C ILE A 10 1.25 7.84 -3.97
N LEU A 11 -0.06 7.70 -4.16
CA LEU A 11 -0.65 7.41 -5.47
C LEU A 11 -0.56 8.57 -6.46
N ALA A 12 -0.55 9.82 -6.00
CA ALA A 12 -0.49 11.00 -6.87
C ALA A 12 0.93 11.30 -7.41
N GLY A 13 1.98 10.82 -6.75
CA GLY A 13 3.38 11.08 -7.12
C GLY A 13 3.98 10.09 -8.11
N LEU A 14 3.41 8.90 -8.29
CA LEU A 14 4.00 7.80 -9.07
C LEU A 14 3.54 7.72 -10.53
N LEU A 15 2.69 8.62 -10.99
CA LEU A 15 2.07 8.56 -12.33
C LEU A 15 2.94 9.11 -13.47
N MET A 16 4.21 9.49 -13.27
CA MET A 16 4.99 10.16 -14.31
C MET A 16 6.28 9.50 -14.78
N THR A 17 6.62 8.27 -14.41
CA THR A 17 7.82 7.64 -15.02
C THR A 17 7.68 6.16 -15.22
N SER A 18 7.07 5.72 -16.31
CA SER A 18 7.45 4.46 -16.97
C SER A 18 6.75 4.29 -18.33
N PHE A 19 7.29 4.93 -19.36
CA PHE A 19 7.15 4.42 -20.72
C PHE A 19 8.50 3.88 -21.13
N ALA A 20 8.63 2.55 -21.20
CA ALA A 20 9.39 1.77 -22.15
C ALA A 20 9.73 0.39 -21.56
N ALA A 21 8.87 -0.57 -21.79
CA ALA A 21 9.30 -1.96 -21.93
C ALA A 21 8.62 -2.49 -23.17
N CYS A 22 9.39 -2.60 -24.24
CA CYS A 22 8.99 -3.30 -25.46
C CYS A 22 8.73 -4.75 -25.13
N GLU A 23 7.48 -5.17 -25.19
CA GLU A 23 7.15 -6.57 -25.45
C GLU A 23 7.60 -6.92 -26.85
N LYS A 24 8.61 -7.78 -26.96
CA LYS A 24 8.92 -8.47 -28.21
C LYS A 24 7.84 -9.52 -28.41
N THR A 25 6.88 -9.22 -29.26
CA THR A 25 6.05 -10.23 -29.91
C THR A 25 6.95 -11.23 -30.64
N PRO A 26 6.89 -12.53 -30.37
CA PRO A 26 7.62 -13.49 -31.20
C PRO A 26 7.00 -13.49 -32.60
N GLU A 27 7.85 -13.31 -33.59
CA GLU A 27 7.43 -13.48 -35.02
C GLU A 27 6.91 -14.89 -35.23
N PRO A 28 5.82 -15.07 -35.98
CA PRO A 28 5.32 -16.40 -36.31
C PRO A 28 6.29 -17.10 -37.27
N ILE A 29 6.83 -18.24 -36.84
CA ILE A 29 7.53 -19.16 -37.72
C ILE A 29 6.45 -19.82 -38.60
N VAL A 30 6.42 -19.43 -39.85
CA VAL A 30 5.57 -20.09 -40.85
C VAL A 30 6.29 -21.37 -41.31
N GLU A 31 5.98 -22.50 -40.70
CA GLU A 31 6.21 -23.80 -41.33
C GLU A 31 4.90 -24.32 -41.91
N THR A 32 4.91 -24.49 -43.20
CA THR A 32 3.81 -25.02 -44.01
C THR A 32 3.70 -26.53 -43.84
N THR A 33 2.79 -26.96 -42.98
CA THR A 33 2.07 -28.24 -43.03
C THR A 33 0.77 -28.04 -42.26
N ASP A 34 -0.30 -28.74 -42.65
CA ASP A 34 -1.66 -28.67 -42.09
C ASP A 34 -1.71 -28.94 -40.55
N GLN A 35 -0.98 -28.14 -39.75
CA GLN A 35 -0.97 -28.26 -38.33
C GLN A 35 -2.09 -27.41 -37.75
N VAL A 36 -3.07 -28.09 -37.20
CA VAL A 36 -4.10 -27.44 -36.39
C VAL A 36 -3.47 -26.91 -35.11
N THR A 37 -3.46 -25.61 -34.98
CA THR A 37 -2.95 -24.97 -33.77
C THR A 37 -4.07 -24.86 -32.74
N ILE A 38 -3.87 -25.44 -31.56
CA ILE A 38 -4.76 -25.28 -30.42
C ILE A 38 -4.13 -24.26 -29.46
N MET A 39 -4.85 -23.19 -29.18
CA MET A 39 -4.48 -22.18 -28.19
C MET A 39 -5.25 -22.40 -26.90
N LEU A 40 -4.54 -22.37 -25.79
CA LEU A 40 -5.07 -22.61 -24.47
C LEU A 40 -4.84 -21.35 -23.58
N ASP A 41 -5.90 -20.84 -22.99
CA ASP A 41 -5.85 -19.71 -22.05
C ASP A 41 -6.54 -20.07 -20.76
N VAL A 42 -6.01 -19.59 -19.63
CA VAL A 42 -6.70 -19.64 -18.33
C VAL A 42 -7.58 -18.42 -18.20
N ASP A 43 -8.90 -18.63 -18.08
CA ASP A 43 -9.84 -17.54 -17.81
C ASP A 43 -9.88 -17.23 -16.30
N LYS A 44 -9.95 -18.26 -15.47
CA LYS A 44 -10.06 -18.12 -13.99
C LYS A 44 -9.53 -19.37 -13.30
N VAL A 45 -8.71 -19.17 -12.29
CA VAL A 45 -8.27 -20.24 -11.37
C VAL A 45 -8.85 -19.92 -9.98
N SER A 46 -9.40 -20.95 -9.33
CA SER A 46 -9.92 -20.91 -7.97
C SER A 46 -9.17 -21.90 -7.07
N LEU A 47 -9.63 -22.08 -5.82
CA LEU A 47 -9.07 -23.07 -4.89
C LEU A 47 -9.14 -24.50 -5.44
N GLU A 48 -10.30 -24.89 -5.93
CA GLU A 48 -10.62 -26.27 -6.33
C GLU A 48 -11.15 -26.37 -7.75
N SER A 49 -10.99 -25.33 -8.56
CA SER A 49 -11.49 -25.31 -9.93
C SER A 49 -10.67 -24.38 -10.83
N VAL A 50 -10.77 -24.63 -12.13
CA VAL A 50 -10.20 -23.80 -13.18
C VAL A 50 -11.18 -23.71 -14.36
N ASN A 51 -11.20 -22.56 -15.02
CA ASN A 51 -11.87 -22.38 -16.29
C ASN A 51 -10.83 -22.14 -17.37
N ILE A 52 -10.76 -23.04 -18.35
CA ILE A 52 -9.79 -23.02 -19.45
C ILE A 52 -10.52 -22.77 -20.75
N ARG A 53 -10.07 -21.80 -21.51
CA ARG A 53 -10.55 -21.53 -22.87
C ARG A 53 -9.69 -22.27 -23.86
N VAL A 54 -10.34 -23.14 -24.65
CA VAL A 54 -9.74 -23.86 -25.76
C VAL A 54 -10.18 -23.18 -27.06
N ARG A 55 -9.23 -22.70 -27.84
CA ARG A 55 -9.45 -22.14 -29.18
C ARG A 55 -8.59 -22.88 -30.16
N HIS A 56 -9.16 -23.31 -31.30
CA HIS A 56 -8.38 -23.92 -32.37
C HIS A 56 -8.66 -23.26 -33.71
N GLU A 57 -7.61 -23.18 -34.52
CA GLU A 57 -7.67 -22.75 -35.90
C GLU A 57 -7.85 -24.00 -36.78
N GLY A 58 -9.06 -24.25 -37.21
CA GLY A 58 -9.39 -25.43 -38.04
C GLY A 58 -10.87 -25.48 -38.36
N ALA A 59 -11.30 -26.58 -39.00
CA ALA A 59 -12.71 -26.79 -39.32
C ALA A 59 -13.58 -26.87 -38.05
N ALA A 60 -14.83 -26.39 -38.12
CA ALA A 60 -15.74 -26.35 -36.98
C ALA A 60 -16.14 -27.76 -36.47
N ASP A 61 -15.98 -28.78 -37.28
CA ASP A 61 -16.24 -30.18 -37.00
C ASP A 61 -15.01 -30.97 -36.53
N MET A 62 -13.86 -30.30 -36.37
CA MET A 62 -12.65 -30.95 -35.91
C MET A 62 -12.84 -31.56 -34.52
N LEU A 63 -12.39 -32.79 -34.38
CA LEU A 63 -12.40 -33.51 -33.12
C LEU A 63 -11.14 -33.17 -32.32
N TRP A 64 -11.30 -33.07 -31.01
CA TRP A 64 -10.18 -32.88 -30.09
C TRP A 64 -10.45 -33.56 -28.75
N VAL A 65 -9.37 -33.87 -28.05
CA VAL A 65 -9.40 -34.51 -26.75
C VAL A 65 -8.57 -33.67 -25.78
N TYR A 66 -8.93 -33.73 -24.52
CA TYR A 66 -8.10 -33.15 -23.45
C TYR A 66 -7.90 -34.08 -22.26
N MET A 67 -6.91 -33.76 -21.50
CA MET A 67 -6.64 -34.41 -20.23
C MET A 67 -6.14 -33.37 -19.22
N LEU A 68 -6.50 -33.55 -17.96
CA LEU A 68 -5.93 -32.86 -16.84
C LEU A 68 -5.07 -33.83 -16.03
N THR A 69 -3.87 -33.43 -15.67
CA THR A 69 -2.96 -34.24 -14.87
C THR A 69 -2.16 -33.38 -13.88
N SER A 70 -1.77 -33.99 -12.77
CA SER A 70 -0.77 -33.43 -11.83
C SER A 70 0.65 -33.94 -12.10
N ASP A 71 0.83 -34.81 -13.08
CA ASP A 71 2.16 -35.26 -13.52
C ASP A 71 2.83 -34.16 -14.34
N LEU A 72 3.90 -33.57 -13.81
CA LEU A 72 4.67 -32.51 -14.43
C LEU A 72 5.94 -33.00 -15.13
N GLN A 73 6.25 -34.32 -15.06
CA GLN A 73 7.52 -34.88 -15.51
C GLN A 73 7.39 -35.65 -16.83
N THR A 74 6.34 -36.42 -16.95
CA THR A 74 6.11 -37.25 -18.18
C THR A 74 5.80 -36.34 -19.38
N SER A 75 6.26 -36.71 -20.55
CA SER A 75 5.98 -35.91 -21.76
C SER A 75 4.47 -35.79 -22.04
N ALA A 76 4.04 -34.63 -22.54
CA ALA A 76 2.63 -34.34 -22.82
C ALA A 76 2.06 -35.34 -23.84
N GLN A 77 2.84 -35.69 -24.86
CA GLN A 77 2.47 -36.66 -25.90
C GLN A 77 2.20 -38.02 -25.27
N GLN A 78 3.14 -38.54 -24.46
CA GLN A 78 3.00 -39.87 -23.83
C GLN A 78 1.78 -39.94 -22.93
N LEU A 79 1.55 -38.91 -22.06
CA LEU A 79 0.38 -38.88 -21.19
C LEU A 79 -0.94 -38.92 -21.94
N LEU A 80 -1.04 -38.18 -23.04
CA LEU A 80 -2.27 -38.13 -23.82
C LEU A 80 -2.51 -39.42 -24.56
N GLU A 81 -1.47 -40.04 -25.15
CA GLU A 81 -1.53 -41.36 -25.80
C GLU A 81 -1.97 -42.46 -24.81
N GLU A 82 -1.38 -42.49 -23.60
CA GLU A 82 -1.77 -43.41 -22.54
C GLU A 82 -3.24 -43.23 -22.13
N LYS A 83 -3.72 -41.96 -22.04
CA LYS A 83 -5.14 -41.68 -21.77
C LYS A 83 -6.05 -42.21 -22.88
N ILE A 84 -5.75 -41.93 -24.14
CA ILE A 84 -6.52 -42.41 -25.31
C ILE A 84 -6.58 -43.94 -25.30
N ALA A 85 -5.44 -44.60 -25.09
CA ALA A 85 -5.39 -46.06 -25.04
C ALA A 85 -6.19 -46.63 -23.87
N ALA A 86 -6.15 -46.00 -22.69
CA ALA A 86 -6.93 -46.38 -21.52
C ALA A 86 -8.45 -46.21 -21.76
N ASP A 87 -8.88 -45.11 -22.33
CA ASP A 87 -10.31 -44.87 -22.65
C ASP A 87 -10.83 -45.90 -23.63
N LEU A 88 -10.10 -46.20 -24.69
CA LEU A 88 -10.44 -47.24 -25.66
C LEU A 88 -10.54 -48.63 -25.02
N GLN A 89 -9.64 -48.97 -24.12
CA GLN A 89 -9.64 -50.26 -23.41
C GLN A 89 -10.83 -50.39 -22.44
N LEU A 90 -11.18 -49.28 -21.75
CA LEU A 90 -12.21 -49.30 -20.69
C LEU A 90 -13.63 -49.21 -21.27
N THR A 91 -13.86 -48.35 -22.26
CA THR A 91 -15.20 -48.01 -22.78
C THR A 91 -15.40 -48.37 -24.22
N GLY A 92 -14.33 -48.68 -24.94
CA GLY A 92 -14.34 -48.87 -26.41
C GLY A 92 -14.43 -47.56 -27.18
N GLU A 93 -14.48 -46.42 -26.51
CA GLU A 93 -14.64 -45.10 -27.12
C GLU A 93 -13.78 -44.06 -26.41
N VAL A 94 -13.28 -43.08 -27.17
CA VAL A 94 -12.62 -41.89 -26.61
C VAL A 94 -13.62 -40.76 -26.48
N VAL A 95 -13.67 -40.10 -25.35
CA VAL A 95 -14.51 -38.89 -25.19
C VAL A 95 -13.88 -37.74 -25.96
N VAL A 96 -14.52 -37.36 -27.06
CA VAL A 96 -14.07 -36.28 -27.93
C VAL A 96 -14.97 -35.06 -27.84
N TYR A 97 -14.39 -33.94 -28.19
CA TYR A 97 -15.06 -32.65 -28.23
C TYR A 97 -15.02 -32.08 -29.63
N THR A 98 -15.97 -31.20 -29.96
CA THR A 98 -16.04 -30.50 -31.24
C THR A 98 -16.22 -28.99 -30.99
N GLY A 99 -15.88 -28.18 -31.98
CA GLY A 99 -16.10 -26.75 -31.98
C GLY A 99 -14.79 -25.95 -31.79
N GLN A 100 -14.74 -24.78 -32.40
CA GLN A 100 -13.53 -23.94 -32.50
C GLN A 100 -13.19 -23.19 -31.21
N ASN A 101 -14.20 -22.86 -30.41
CA ASN A 101 -14.01 -22.15 -29.16
C ASN A 101 -14.85 -22.79 -28.05
N LYS A 102 -14.22 -23.23 -26.99
CA LYS A 102 -14.91 -23.87 -25.87
C LYS A 102 -14.30 -23.45 -24.56
N SER A 103 -15.15 -23.24 -23.57
CA SER A 103 -14.75 -23.04 -22.19
C SER A 103 -14.94 -24.35 -21.42
N ILE A 104 -13.88 -24.82 -20.80
CA ILE A 104 -13.85 -26.07 -20.02
C ILE A 104 -13.74 -25.71 -18.55
N TYR A 105 -14.78 -26.02 -17.80
CA TYR A 105 -14.77 -25.88 -16.35
C TYR A 105 -14.38 -27.21 -15.70
N LEU A 106 -13.32 -27.19 -14.90
CA LEU A 106 -12.80 -28.34 -14.16
C LEU A 106 -12.88 -28.03 -12.66
N SER A 107 -13.44 -28.97 -11.89
CA SER A 107 -13.62 -28.83 -10.43
C SER A 107 -13.07 -30.06 -9.70
N GLY A 108 -13.04 -30.01 -8.36
CA GLY A 108 -12.51 -31.08 -7.53
C GLY A 108 -10.98 -31.14 -7.53
N LEU A 109 -10.33 -30.04 -7.88
CA LEU A 109 -8.88 -29.91 -7.80
C LEU A 109 -8.44 -29.74 -6.34
N LYS A 110 -7.20 -30.11 -6.05
CA LYS A 110 -6.62 -29.84 -4.73
C LYS A 110 -6.11 -28.41 -4.69
N PRO A 111 -6.35 -27.66 -3.60
CA PRO A 111 -5.74 -26.36 -3.41
C PRO A 111 -4.20 -26.43 -3.45
N LYS A 112 -3.54 -25.31 -3.80
CA LYS A 112 -2.07 -25.16 -3.84
C LYS A 112 -1.35 -26.21 -4.70
N SER A 113 -2.03 -26.76 -5.70
CA SER A 113 -1.52 -27.87 -6.52
C SER A 113 -1.31 -27.45 -7.95
N SER A 114 -0.18 -27.89 -8.53
CA SER A 114 0.15 -27.63 -9.93
C SER A 114 -0.49 -28.68 -10.82
N TYR A 115 -1.00 -28.26 -11.96
CA TYR A 115 -1.64 -29.09 -12.94
C TYR A 115 -1.18 -28.73 -14.34
N ARG A 116 -1.30 -29.70 -15.25
CA ARG A 116 -1.13 -29.53 -16.69
C ARG A 116 -2.44 -29.86 -17.38
N PHE A 117 -2.91 -28.99 -18.23
CA PHE A 117 -4.01 -29.26 -19.17
C PHE A 117 -3.39 -29.53 -20.52
N LEU A 118 -3.61 -30.71 -21.04
CA LEU A 118 -3.10 -31.19 -22.31
C LEU A 118 -4.25 -31.30 -23.30
N CYS A 119 -4.06 -30.88 -24.56
CA CYS A 119 -5.08 -30.92 -25.58
C CYS A 119 -4.46 -31.23 -26.94
N ALA A 120 -5.10 -32.09 -27.69
CA ALA A 120 -4.70 -32.39 -29.08
C ALA A 120 -5.92 -32.58 -29.99
N SER A 121 -5.74 -32.27 -31.27
CA SER A 121 -6.70 -32.65 -32.30
C SER A 121 -6.61 -34.13 -32.61
N LEU A 122 -7.70 -34.75 -33.00
CA LEU A 122 -7.79 -36.16 -33.38
C LEU A 122 -8.17 -36.31 -34.85
N ASP A 123 -7.57 -37.28 -35.50
CA ASP A 123 -8.03 -37.78 -36.80
C ASP A 123 -9.37 -38.52 -36.59
N PRO A 124 -10.47 -38.08 -37.22
CA PRO A 124 -11.76 -38.71 -37.06
C PRO A 124 -11.83 -40.13 -37.63
N ALA A 125 -10.90 -40.50 -38.51
CA ALA A 125 -10.87 -41.82 -39.12
C ALA A 125 -10.05 -42.85 -38.33
N SER A 126 -8.90 -42.45 -37.77
CA SER A 126 -7.99 -43.33 -37.02
C SER A 126 -8.11 -43.19 -35.49
N GLY A 127 -8.62 -42.06 -35.00
CA GLY A 127 -8.62 -41.73 -33.57
C GLY A 127 -7.24 -41.36 -33.03
N GLU A 128 -6.24 -41.21 -33.90
CA GLU A 128 -4.88 -40.83 -33.51
C GLU A 128 -4.76 -39.30 -33.31
N ALA A 129 -3.88 -38.87 -32.45
CA ALA A 129 -3.61 -37.45 -32.26
C ALA A 129 -2.93 -36.84 -33.47
N LEU A 130 -3.50 -35.74 -33.98
CA LEU A 130 -2.94 -34.95 -35.07
C LEU A 130 -2.06 -33.83 -34.56
N GLY A 131 -0.80 -33.80 -35.00
CA GLY A 131 0.14 -32.74 -34.66
C GLY A 131 0.67 -32.81 -33.23
N SER A 132 1.12 -31.67 -32.75
CA SER A 132 1.67 -31.55 -31.40
C SER A 132 0.59 -31.36 -30.33
N VAL A 133 0.83 -31.91 -29.15
CA VAL A 133 -0.03 -31.69 -27.99
C VAL A 133 0.20 -30.25 -27.47
N SER A 134 -0.89 -29.50 -27.40
CA SER A 134 -0.88 -28.19 -26.72
C SER A 134 -0.95 -28.38 -25.19
N GLU A 135 -0.12 -27.65 -24.48
CA GLU A 135 0.02 -27.75 -23.02
C GLU A 135 -0.19 -26.40 -22.39
N LEU A 136 -0.93 -26.40 -21.27
CA LEU A 136 -1.11 -25.25 -20.38
C LEU A 136 -0.85 -25.68 -18.95
N GLN A 137 0.10 -25.04 -18.30
CA GLN A 137 0.37 -25.28 -16.87
C GLN A 137 -0.32 -24.21 -16.03
N PHE A 138 -0.90 -24.61 -14.91
CA PHE A 138 -1.49 -23.69 -13.94
C PHE A 138 -1.37 -24.27 -12.55
N LYS A 139 -1.55 -23.40 -11.54
CA LYS A 139 -1.56 -23.79 -10.14
C LYS A 139 -2.86 -23.29 -9.51
N THR A 140 -3.56 -24.18 -8.77
CA THR A 140 -4.74 -23.80 -8.00
C THR A 140 -4.35 -22.84 -6.88
N ARG A 141 -5.27 -21.95 -6.53
CA ARG A 141 -5.06 -21.00 -5.45
C ARG A 141 -4.90 -21.72 -4.12
N ARG A 142 -4.28 -21.06 -3.17
CA ARG A 142 -4.24 -21.49 -1.77
C ARG A 142 -5.57 -21.15 -1.10
N ASP A 143 -5.88 -21.86 -0.04
CA ASP A 143 -6.97 -21.44 0.84
C ASP A 143 -6.51 -20.19 1.61
N PRO A 144 -7.09 -19.01 1.37
CA PRO A 144 -6.73 -17.80 2.10
C PRO A 144 -7.18 -17.84 3.56
N ALA A 145 -7.96 -18.87 3.95
CA ALA A 145 -8.32 -19.10 5.34
C ALA A 145 -7.15 -19.64 6.18
N VAL A 146 -6.12 -20.20 5.54
CA VAL A 146 -4.94 -20.75 6.20
C VAL A 146 -3.72 -19.94 5.80
N PHE A 147 -3.16 -19.20 6.75
CA PHE A 147 -1.90 -18.47 6.52
C PHE A 147 -0.71 -19.39 6.75
N GLU A 148 0.19 -19.39 5.77
CA GLU A 148 1.44 -20.15 5.82
C GLU A 148 2.64 -19.21 5.65
N GLN A 149 3.61 -19.36 6.55
CA GLN A 149 4.87 -18.63 6.41
C GLN A 149 5.65 -19.17 5.20
N ASN A 150 6.03 -18.28 4.28
CA ASN A 150 6.75 -18.65 3.07
C ASN A 150 8.27 -18.52 3.27
N SER A 151 8.95 -19.64 3.36
CA SER A 151 10.41 -19.69 3.53
C SER A 151 11.21 -19.19 2.32
N ASN A 152 10.56 -19.04 1.15
CA ASN A 152 11.19 -18.49 -0.04
C ASN A 152 11.17 -16.94 -0.06
N TRP A 153 10.55 -16.34 0.95
CA TRP A 153 10.51 -14.90 1.10
C TRP A 153 11.49 -14.45 2.17
N SER A 154 12.05 -13.27 1.99
CA SER A 154 12.92 -12.65 2.99
C SER A 154 12.59 -11.17 3.17
N ILE A 155 12.82 -10.70 4.40
CA ILE A 155 12.77 -9.29 4.77
C ILE A 155 14.10 -8.98 5.44
N GLU A 156 14.81 -8.00 4.93
CA GLU A 156 16.07 -7.51 5.51
C GLU A 156 15.90 -6.03 5.85
N VAL A 157 16.42 -5.61 6.99
CA VAL A 157 16.43 -4.18 7.35
C VAL A 157 17.50 -3.51 6.49
N GLY A 158 17.10 -2.52 5.72
CA GLY A 158 17.98 -1.71 4.89
C GLY A 158 18.44 -0.44 5.60
N ASP A 159 19.26 0.35 4.91
CA ASP A 159 19.72 1.64 5.41
C ASP A 159 18.56 2.65 5.41
N ARG A 160 18.51 3.51 6.44
CA ARG A 160 17.59 4.64 6.45
C ARG A 160 17.88 5.60 5.31
N SER A 161 16.83 6.24 4.84
CA SER A 161 16.94 7.28 3.81
C SER A 161 16.17 8.54 4.21
N ILE A 162 16.58 9.66 3.66
CA ILE A 162 15.86 10.93 3.80
C ILE A 162 15.20 11.23 2.45
N ASN A 163 13.90 11.42 2.46
CA ASN A 163 13.19 11.83 1.26
C ASN A 163 13.50 13.30 0.95
N ASN A 164 13.99 13.58 -0.25
CA ASN A 164 14.40 14.92 -0.65
C ASN A 164 13.24 15.93 -0.75
N THR A 165 12.00 15.45 -0.85
CA THR A 165 10.81 16.29 -1.03
C THR A 165 10.26 16.77 0.31
N ASP A 166 10.01 15.84 1.25
CA ASP A 166 9.42 16.14 2.55
C ASP A 166 10.46 16.28 3.67
N LYS A 167 11.73 15.91 3.39
CA LYS A 167 12.85 15.90 4.34
C LYS A 167 12.65 14.98 5.55
N MET A 168 11.72 14.02 5.43
CA MET A 168 11.47 13.03 6.46
C MET A 168 12.40 11.81 6.31
N GLU A 169 12.70 11.19 7.45
CA GLU A 169 13.45 9.93 7.48
C GLU A 169 12.50 8.75 7.21
N TYR A 170 13.02 7.77 6.47
CA TYR A 170 12.31 6.53 6.16
C TYR A 170 13.16 5.33 6.56
N ASP A 171 12.55 4.38 7.26
CA ASP A 171 13.11 3.06 7.45
C ASP A 171 12.84 2.23 6.20
N ASN A 172 13.88 1.60 5.66
CA ASN A 172 13.79 0.80 4.45
C ASN A 172 13.90 -0.68 4.77
N PHE A 173 13.09 -1.46 4.08
CA PHE A 173 13.07 -2.92 4.18
C PHE A 173 13.28 -3.51 2.78
N ILE A 174 14.27 -4.40 2.66
CA ILE A 174 14.52 -5.11 1.42
C ILE A 174 13.69 -6.39 1.47
N CYS A 175 12.54 -6.36 0.79
CA CYS A 175 11.62 -7.48 0.69
C CYS A 175 11.88 -8.26 -0.59
N SER A 176 11.93 -9.58 -0.51
CA SER A 176 12.18 -10.44 -1.67
C SER A 176 11.26 -11.65 -1.69
N SER A 177 10.56 -11.87 -2.82
CA SER A 177 9.83 -13.10 -3.13
C SER A 177 10.56 -13.82 -4.27
N SER A 178 11.29 -14.90 -3.94
CA SER A 178 12.07 -15.67 -4.94
C SER A 178 11.21 -16.55 -5.83
N ASP A 179 9.97 -16.77 -5.46
CA ASP A 179 8.95 -17.53 -6.22
C ASP A 179 8.05 -16.62 -7.08
N GLU A 180 8.40 -15.33 -7.20
CA GLU A 180 7.65 -14.31 -7.95
C GLU A 180 6.19 -14.11 -7.51
N GLU A 181 5.80 -14.65 -6.35
CA GLU A 181 4.47 -14.42 -5.78
C GLU A 181 4.35 -12.94 -5.34
N PRO A 182 3.24 -12.26 -5.69
CA PRO A 182 3.04 -10.85 -5.34
C PRO A 182 2.82 -10.64 -3.85
N TYR A 183 3.26 -9.49 -3.33
CA TYR A 183 3.12 -9.14 -1.92
C TYR A 183 2.95 -7.63 -1.70
N VAL A 184 2.51 -7.27 -0.48
CA VAL A 184 2.62 -5.94 0.11
C VAL A 184 3.36 -6.04 1.45
N MET A 185 3.93 -4.94 1.92
CA MET A 185 4.60 -4.85 3.22
C MET A 185 3.72 -4.11 4.22
N LEU A 186 3.65 -4.62 5.45
CA LEU A 186 2.94 -4.01 6.57
C LEU A 186 3.85 -3.98 7.81
N PRO A 187 4.28 -2.82 8.30
CA PRO A 187 4.83 -2.68 9.65
C PRO A 187 3.70 -2.47 10.67
N ILE A 188 3.80 -3.14 11.80
CA ILE A 188 2.87 -2.95 12.92
C ILE A 188 3.62 -3.05 14.25
N LYS A 189 3.28 -2.21 15.23
CA LYS A 189 3.75 -2.42 16.59
C LYS A 189 3.23 -3.75 17.13
N LYS A 190 4.11 -4.50 17.78
CA LYS A 190 3.74 -5.79 18.36
C LYS A 190 2.62 -5.66 19.38
N SER A 191 2.64 -4.59 20.20
CA SER A 191 1.56 -4.28 21.15
C SER A 191 0.21 -4.09 20.48
N ASP A 192 0.18 -3.42 19.31
CA ASP A 192 -1.04 -3.12 18.58
C ASP A 192 -1.59 -4.40 17.92
N PHE A 193 -0.71 -5.25 17.39
CA PHE A 193 -1.10 -6.56 16.86
C PHE A 193 -1.70 -7.45 17.94
N GLU A 194 -1.10 -7.48 19.14
CA GLU A 194 -1.59 -8.24 20.28
C GLU A 194 -2.92 -7.68 20.83
N TYR A 195 -3.02 -6.36 20.96
CA TYR A 195 -4.17 -5.71 21.60
C TYR A 195 -5.41 -5.61 20.70
N TYR A 196 -5.24 -5.08 19.47
CA TYR A 196 -6.37 -4.83 18.57
C TYR A 196 -6.77 -6.06 17.77
N TYR A 197 -5.81 -6.89 17.38
CA TYR A 197 -6.05 -8.05 16.51
C TYR A 197 -5.92 -9.39 17.23
N GLN A 198 -5.54 -9.42 18.51
CA GLN A 198 -5.39 -10.66 19.31
C GLN A 198 -4.52 -11.72 18.62
N ASN A 199 -3.53 -11.27 17.87
CA ASN A 199 -2.66 -12.08 16.99
C ASN A 199 -3.39 -12.78 15.82
N ASP A 200 -4.57 -12.29 15.43
CA ASP A 200 -5.29 -12.78 14.25
C ASP A 200 -4.73 -12.12 12.98
N LEU A 201 -3.95 -12.90 12.21
CA LEU A 201 -3.37 -12.47 10.95
C LEU A 201 -4.42 -12.07 9.91
N ARG A 202 -5.56 -12.77 9.90
CA ARG A 202 -6.64 -12.48 8.95
C ARG A 202 -7.24 -11.11 9.22
N ALA A 203 -7.65 -10.89 10.48
CA ALA A 203 -8.23 -9.61 10.88
C ALA A 203 -7.27 -8.44 10.58
N LEU A 204 -5.98 -8.62 10.90
CA LEU A 204 -4.95 -7.62 10.59
C LEU A 204 -4.81 -7.37 9.08
N PHE A 205 -4.70 -8.43 8.27
CA PHE A 205 -4.43 -8.28 6.84
C PHE A 205 -5.64 -7.75 6.08
N GLU A 206 -6.86 -8.18 6.43
CA GLU A 206 -8.09 -7.67 5.84
C GLU A 206 -8.30 -6.18 6.18
N ASP A 207 -8.03 -5.77 7.43
CA ASP A 207 -8.11 -4.37 7.86
C ASP A 207 -7.09 -3.50 7.11
N TYR A 208 -5.84 -3.95 7.06
CA TYR A 208 -4.79 -3.25 6.31
C TYR A 208 -5.11 -3.09 4.82
N LEU A 209 -5.65 -4.13 4.17
CA LEU A 209 -6.01 -4.05 2.77
C LEU A 209 -7.23 -3.15 2.54
N ALA A 210 -8.16 -3.08 3.50
CA ALA A 210 -9.30 -2.16 3.41
C ALA A 210 -8.87 -0.68 3.41
N ASP A 211 -7.76 -0.35 4.07
CA ASP A 211 -7.21 1.00 4.11
C ASP A 211 -6.79 1.54 2.73
N PHE A 212 -6.51 0.67 1.75
CA PHE A 212 -6.26 1.11 0.37
C PHE A 212 -7.53 1.66 -0.31
N GLY A 213 -8.72 1.38 0.23
CA GLY A 213 -9.99 1.83 -0.34
C GLY A 213 -10.29 1.22 -1.73
N LEU A 214 -9.64 0.11 -2.08
CA LEU A 214 -9.79 -0.60 -3.34
C LEU A 214 -10.62 -1.86 -3.17
N ALA A 215 -11.57 -2.10 -4.06
CA ALA A 215 -12.29 -3.36 -4.12
C ALA A 215 -11.40 -4.47 -4.71
N VAL A 216 -11.69 -5.73 -4.34
CA VAL A 216 -11.12 -6.89 -5.02
C VAL A 216 -11.51 -6.85 -6.51
N GLY A 217 -10.54 -7.03 -7.38
CA GLY A 217 -10.70 -6.91 -8.84
C GLY A 217 -10.38 -5.52 -9.42
N ASP A 218 -10.10 -4.53 -8.56
CA ASP A 218 -9.66 -3.21 -9.04
C ASP A 218 -8.29 -3.31 -9.71
N SER A 219 -8.18 -2.73 -10.91
CA SER A 219 -6.94 -2.75 -11.69
C SER A 219 -5.78 -1.98 -11.03
N GLN A 220 -6.05 -1.10 -10.07
CA GLN A 220 -5.02 -0.34 -9.34
C GLN A 220 -4.16 -1.22 -8.43
N TRP A 221 -4.64 -2.40 -8.02
CA TRP A 221 -3.84 -3.36 -7.25
C TRP A 221 -2.51 -3.70 -7.90
N LYS A 222 -2.45 -3.78 -9.25
CA LYS A 222 -1.22 -4.01 -10.00
C LYS A 222 -0.12 -2.98 -9.75
N ASN A 223 -0.49 -1.77 -9.34
CA ASN A 223 0.46 -0.69 -9.04
C ASN A 223 0.95 -0.72 -7.59
N ILE A 224 0.22 -1.40 -6.71
CA ILE A 224 0.49 -1.48 -5.26
C ILE A 224 1.34 -2.70 -4.94
N VAL A 225 0.96 -3.87 -5.47
CA VAL A 225 1.65 -5.11 -5.21
C VAL A 225 3.08 -5.10 -5.76
N LYS A 226 3.99 -5.71 -5.03
CA LYS A 226 5.40 -5.89 -5.41
C LYS A 226 5.64 -7.34 -5.81
N ILE A 227 6.58 -7.57 -6.73
CA ILE A 227 7.01 -8.90 -7.17
C ILE A 227 8.53 -8.94 -7.15
N GLY A 228 9.12 -10.05 -6.73
CA GLY A 228 10.56 -10.22 -6.64
C GLY A 228 11.19 -9.36 -5.54
N LYS A 229 12.39 -8.83 -5.79
CA LYS A 229 13.14 -8.02 -4.81
C LYS A 229 12.83 -6.54 -4.94
N ASN A 230 12.34 -5.92 -3.86
CA ASN A 230 12.03 -4.50 -3.81
C ASN A 230 12.50 -3.87 -2.49
N THR A 231 12.81 -2.59 -2.53
CA THR A 231 12.91 -1.77 -1.31
C THR A 231 11.51 -1.21 -1.00
N CYS A 232 11.02 -1.54 0.18
CA CYS A 232 9.79 -1.00 0.74
C CYS A 232 10.17 0.01 1.81
N SER A 233 9.66 1.23 1.71
CA SER A 233 9.98 2.31 2.62
C SER A 233 8.77 2.67 3.47
N GLU A 234 8.99 2.85 4.75
CA GLU A 234 7.99 3.31 5.70
C GLU A 234 8.52 4.56 6.39
N GLN A 235 7.66 5.52 6.69
CA GLN A 235 8.06 6.64 7.50
C GLN A 235 8.71 6.12 8.79
N ARG A 236 9.80 6.76 9.26
CA ARG A 236 10.58 6.29 10.37
C ARG A 236 9.72 5.74 11.51
N LEU A 237 9.94 4.47 11.83
CA LEU A 237 9.24 3.78 12.89
C LEU A 237 9.65 4.31 14.26
N ARG A 238 8.70 4.44 15.16
CA ARG A 238 8.93 4.87 16.56
C ARG A 238 9.60 3.78 17.37
N SER A 239 10.18 4.14 18.52
CA SER A 239 10.72 3.17 19.46
C SER A 239 9.69 2.13 19.90
N GLY A 240 10.17 0.94 20.21
CA GLY A 240 9.37 -0.20 20.60
C GLY A 240 9.60 -1.44 19.76
N ASP A 241 8.82 -2.48 20.05
CA ASP A 241 8.85 -3.74 19.34
C ASP A 241 7.91 -3.69 18.13
N TRP A 242 8.42 -4.08 16.97
CA TRP A 242 7.72 -4.10 15.70
C TRP A 242 7.73 -5.46 15.06
N ILE A 243 6.69 -5.75 14.31
CA ILE A 243 6.63 -6.87 13.38
C ILE A 243 6.47 -6.27 11.98
N ILE A 244 7.34 -6.69 11.07
CA ILE A 244 7.25 -6.31 9.66
C ILE A 244 6.77 -7.54 8.91
N PHE A 245 5.61 -7.43 8.30
CA PHE A 245 5.02 -8.49 7.48
C PHE A 245 5.25 -8.24 5.99
N MET A 246 5.51 -9.29 5.24
CA MET A 246 5.17 -9.39 3.83
C MET A 246 3.89 -10.21 3.73
N ILE A 247 2.87 -9.67 3.10
CA ILE A 247 1.55 -10.28 2.97
C ILE A 247 1.34 -10.66 1.52
N GLY A 248 1.06 -11.94 1.26
CA GLY A 248 0.73 -12.42 -0.07
C GLY A 248 -0.63 -11.92 -0.54
N ILE A 249 -0.62 -11.22 -1.64
CA ILE A 249 -1.80 -10.65 -2.28
C ILE A 249 -1.63 -10.74 -3.79
N ASP A 250 -2.64 -11.18 -4.50
CA ASP A 250 -2.57 -11.25 -5.93
C ASP A 250 -2.84 -9.88 -6.61
N GLN A 251 -2.65 -9.81 -7.91
CA GLN A 251 -2.86 -8.58 -8.67
C GLN A 251 -4.32 -8.11 -8.74
N SER A 252 -5.25 -8.90 -8.21
CA SER A 252 -6.66 -8.53 -8.07
C SER A 252 -7.02 -8.03 -6.67
N GLY A 253 -6.09 -8.05 -5.73
CA GLY A 253 -6.32 -7.65 -4.34
C GLY A 253 -6.82 -8.78 -3.44
N GLU A 254 -6.78 -10.04 -3.88
CA GLU A 254 -7.15 -11.18 -3.03
C GLU A 254 -5.94 -11.69 -2.25
N LEU A 255 -6.12 -11.96 -0.96
CA LEU A 255 -5.12 -12.62 -0.11
C LEU A 255 -4.78 -14.00 -0.67
N THR A 256 -3.49 -14.35 -0.71
CA THR A 256 -3.03 -15.65 -1.20
C THR A 256 -2.82 -16.68 -0.08
N GLY A 257 -2.97 -16.27 1.19
CA GLY A 257 -2.67 -17.11 2.35
C GLY A 257 -1.17 -17.28 2.63
N LEU A 258 -0.30 -16.55 1.93
CA LEU A 258 1.14 -16.51 2.20
C LEU A 258 1.50 -15.30 3.05
N TYR A 259 2.49 -15.46 3.91
CA TYR A 259 3.14 -14.34 4.58
C TYR A 259 4.59 -14.66 4.93
N GLN A 260 5.36 -13.64 5.22
CA GLN A 260 6.65 -13.70 5.90
C GLN A 260 6.70 -12.57 6.92
N GLN A 261 7.45 -12.74 7.99
CA GLN A 261 7.61 -11.71 9.01
C GLN A 261 9.02 -11.71 9.59
N ILE A 262 9.43 -10.55 10.05
CA ILE A 262 10.52 -10.38 10.99
C ILE A 262 10.06 -9.57 12.19
N SER A 263 10.70 -9.77 13.33
CA SER A 263 10.54 -8.91 14.50
C SER A 263 11.80 -8.07 14.68
N LEU A 264 11.62 -6.81 15.02
CA LEU A 264 12.72 -5.91 15.34
C LEU A 264 12.35 -5.03 16.52
N THR A 265 13.36 -4.65 17.32
CA THR A 265 13.21 -3.68 18.39
C THR A 265 13.93 -2.40 17.98
N ILE A 266 13.23 -1.27 18.05
CA ILE A 266 13.78 0.06 17.83
C ILE A 266 13.97 0.70 19.19
N GLU A 267 15.22 0.94 19.53
CA GLU A 267 15.58 1.58 20.79
C GLU A 267 15.21 3.06 20.78
N GLN A 268 14.70 3.56 21.90
CA GLN A 268 14.46 4.98 22.07
C GLN A 268 15.80 5.72 22.12
N GLU A 269 15.95 6.74 21.27
CA GLU A 269 17.14 7.57 21.26
C GLU A 269 17.21 8.47 22.49
N THR A 270 18.42 8.72 22.99
CA THR A 270 18.63 9.75 24.02
C THR A 270 18.39 11.13 23.38
N ALA A 271 17.60 11.97 24.06
CA ALA A 271 17.32 13.31 23.60
C ALA A 271 18.61 14.13 23.42
N THR A 272 18.80 14.71 22.23
CA THR A 272 19.91 15.61 21.97
C THR A 272 19.64 16.99 22.56
N PRO A 273 20.67 17.81 22.82
CA PRO A 273 20.48 19.19 23.21
C PRO A 273 19.62 20.00 22.25
N GLU A 274 19.80 19.77 20.94
CA GLU A 274 19.05 20.42 19.87
C GLU A 274 17.56 20.11 19.95
N TYR A 275 17.20 18.83 20.14
CA TYR A 275 15.84 18.40 20.37
C TYR A 275 15.26 19.02 21.66
N SER A 276 16.00 18.97 22.75
CA SER A 276 15.55 19.44 24.06
C SER A 276 15.29 20.96 24.12
N ARG A 277 15.88 21.75 23.20
CA ARG A 277 15.65 23.21 23.14
C ARG A 277 14.19 23.57 22.86
N TRP A 278 13.44 22.72 22.16
CA TRP A 278 12.06 23.00 21.79
C TRP A 278 11.06 22.70 22.90
N ILE A 279 11.39 21.82 23.84
CA ILE A 279 10.48 21.35 24.90
C ILE A 279 10.14 22.51 25.87
N GLY A 280 8.86 22.61 26.24
CA GLY A 280 8.32 23.56 27.22
C GLY A 280 7.29 24.52 26.64
N GLU A 281 6.94 25.52 27.43
CA GLU A 281 5.91 26.50 27.09
C GLU A 281 6.47 27.66 26.26
N TRP A 282 5.67 28.08 25.28
CA TRP A 282 5.99 29.15 24.33
C TRP A 282 4.79 30.06 24.15
N THR A 283 5.00 31.38 24.12
CA THR A 283 3.98 32.36 23.68
C THR A 283 4.12 32.60 22.18
N VAL A 284 3.06 32.41 21.42
CA VAL A 284 2.98 32.68 19.97
C VAL A 284 2.42 34.08 19.76
N SER A 285 3.13 34.86 18.93
CA SER A 285 2.77 36.24 18.58
C SER A 285 2.68 36.43 17.07
N ASP A 286 1.90 37.40 16.64
CA ASP A 286 1.83 37.80 15.24
C ASP A 286 3.11 38.53 14.79
N LYS A 287 3.19 38.88 13.50
CA LYS A 287 4.33 39.62 12.90
C LYS A 287 4.54 41.02 13.50
N ASN A 288 3.59 41.58 14.24
CA ASN A 288 3.66 42.87 14.91
C ASN A 288 4.05 42.74 16.41
N GLY A 289 4.22 41.49 16.87
CA GLY A 289 4.53 41.18 18.27
C GLY A 289 3.31 41.16 19.18
N VAL A 290 2.10 41.11 18.64
CA VAL A 290 0.89 40.95 19.46
C VAL A 290 0.76 39.49 19.85
N GLU A 291 0.71 39.21 21.13
CA GLU A 291 0.51 37.86 21.66
C GLU A 291 -0.85 37.33 21.29
N LEU A 292 -0.88 36.09 20.75
CA LEU A 292 -2.07 35.42 20.27
C LEU A 292 -2.54 34.32 21.23
N PHE A 293 -1.64 33.39 21.56
CA PHE A 293 -1.91 32.27 22.46
C PHE A 293 -0.59 31.63 22.93
N ASP A 294 -0.71 30.75 23.91
CA ASP A 294 0.38 29.94 24.43
C ASP A 294 0.28 28.53 23.90
N ILE A 295 1.43 27.91 23.66
CA ILE A 295 1.55 26.50 23.31
C ILE A 295 2.50 25.79 24.25
N GLU A 296 2.30 24.48 24.41
CA GLU A 296 3.24 23.61 25.11
C GLU A 296 3.77 22.56 24.14
N ILE A 297 5.09 22.42 24.04
CA ILE A 297 5.78 21.42 23.26
C ILE A 297 6.27 20.33 24.19
N ILE A 298 5.69 19.14 24.03
CA ILE A 298 5.91 17.97 24.88
C ILE A 298 6.65 16.89 24.07
N PRO A 299 7.68 16.23 24.61
CA PRO A 299 8.37 15.16 23.89
C PRO A 299 7.44 13.97 23.67
N SER A 300 7.36 13.50 22.42
CA SER A 300 6.63 12.28 22.03
C SER A 300 7.59 11.13 21.75
N GLU A 301 8.54 11.36 20.82
CA GLU A 301 9.60 10.41 20.49
C GLU A 301 10.91 11.17 20.38
N ASN A 302 11.90 10.85 21.24
CA ASN A 302 13.15 11.58 21.30
C ASN A 302 13.85 11.68 19.94
N ASN A 303 14.29 12.91 19.63
CA ASN A 303 14.95 13.26 18.38
C ASN A 303 14.11 13.00 17.12
N MET A 304 12.78 12.91 17.27
CA MET A 304 11.87 12.64 16.16
C MET A 304 10.60 13.48 16.23
N TRP A 305 9.79 13.32 17.27
CA TRP A 305 8.46 13.91 17.37
C TRP A 305 8.21 14.59 18.70
N TYR A 306 7.30 15.59 18.66
CA TYR A 306 6.71 16.21 19.84
C TYR A 306 5.19 16.20 19.69
N TYR A 307 4.48 16.29 20.82
CA TYR A 307 3.10 16.75 20.84
C TYR A 307 3.08 18.26 21.07
N MET A 308 2.08 18.94 20.52
CA MET A 308 1.85 20.36 20.74
C MET A 308 0.45 20.58 21.26
N GLY A 309 0.32 21.05 22.51
CA GLY A 309 -0.94 21.54 23.07
C GLY A 309 -1.07 23.06 22.94
N GLY A 310 -2.31 23.55 23.01
CA GLY A 310 -2.60 24.98 23.11
C GLY A 310 -2.70 25.75 21.79
N TRP A 311 -2.41 25.15 20.64
CA TRP A 311 -2.55 25.85 19.35
C TRP A 311 -3.96 26.31 19.14
N GLU A 312 -4.16 27.63 18.85
CA GLU A 312 -5.47 28.24 18.67
C GLU A 312 -6.45 27.90 19.81
N SER A 313 -6.07 28.16 21.04
CA SER A 313 -6.86 27.85 22.25
C SER A 313 -8.31 28.38 22.21
N THR A 314 -8.61 29.35 21.33
CA THR A 314 -9.98 29.83 21.06
C THR A 314 -10.47 29.31 19.71
N ASN A 315 -11.38 28.35 19.73
CA ASN A 315 -11.99 27.77 18.53
C ASN A 315 -13.53 27.77 18.65
N ILE A 316 -14.22 27.66 17.51
CA ILE A 316 -15.70 27.76 17.46
C ILE A 316 -16.41 26.62 18.21
N TYR A 317 -15.74 25.49 18.41
CA TYR A 317 -16.32 24.34 19.11
C TYR A 317 -15.87 24.26 20.58
N GLN A 318 -14.98 25.14 21.03
CA GLN A 318 -14.44 25.18 22.39
C GLN A 318 -13.86 23.82 22.85
N PHE A 319 -13.31 23.03 21.92
CA PHE A 319 -12.64 21.79 22.30
C PHE A 319 -11.30 22.11 22.99
N ASP A 320 -10.89 21.20 23.84
CA ASP A 320 -9.63 21.32 24.57
C ASP A 320 -8.46 20.98 23.64
N THR A 321 -7.66 21.97 23.26
CA THR A 321 -6.46 21.80 22.45
C THR A 321 -5.31 21.11 23.18
N TYR A 322 -5.49 20.83 24.46
CA TYR A 322 -4.60 19.98 25.27
C TYR A 322 -5.11 18.54 25.41
N ASP A 323 -6.25 18.19 24.79
CA ASP A 323 -6.69 16.81 24.70
C ASP A 323 -5.67 16.00 23.87
N PRO A 324 -5.04 14.96 24.44
CA PRO A 324 -4.05 14.15 23.71
C PRO A 324 -4.57 13.59 22.39
N ALA A 325 -5.89 13.38 22.25
CA ALA A 325 -6.51 12.91 21.03
C ALA A 325 -6.56 13.97 19.91
N LEU A 326 -6.36 15.25 20.25
CA LEU A 326 -6.42 16.38 19.33
C LEU A 326 -5.11 17.18 19.25
N MET A 327 -4.11 16.82 20.06
CA MET A 327 -2.78 17.42 19.96
C MET A 327 -2.10 17.03 18.66
N PRO A 328 -1.71 17.99 17.79
CA PRO A 328 -0.89 17.67 16.64
C PRO A 328 0.51 17.27 17.05
N GLU A 329 1.11 16.42 16.22
CA GLU A 329 2.52 16.07 16.32
C GLU A 329 3.35 17.01 15.45
N LEU A 330 4.50 17.42 16.01
CA LEU A 330 5.51 18.21 15.32
C LEU A 330 6.74 17.33 15.05
N PHE A 331 7.34 17.50 13.88
CA PHE A 331 8.52 16.74 13.47
C PHE A 331 9.80 17.50 13.78
N PHE A 332 10.79 16.82 14.36
CA PHE A 332 12.14 17.35 14.56
C PHE A 332 13.04 17.00 13.38
N ASP A 333 13.41 17.98 12.60
CA ASP A 333 14.40 17.83 11.52
C ASP A 333 15.82 17.83 12.11
N LYS A 334 16.41 16.65 12.23
CA LYS A 334 17.75 16.47 12.85
C LYS A 334 18.85 17.17 12.06
N GLU A 335 18.72 17.27 10.73
CA GLU A 335 19.73 17.86 9.89
C GLU A 335 19.83 19.38 10.10
N SER A 336 18.68 20.04 10.17
CA SER A 336 18.60 21.48 10.37
C SER A 336 18.40 21.93 11.80
N GLY A 337 18.04 21.03 12.72
CA GLY A 337 17.67 21.34 14.11
C GLY A 337 16.34 22.07 14.25
N LYS A 338 15.53 22.12 13.20
CA LYS A 338 14.26 22.82 13.14
C LYS A 338 13.11 21.99 13.68
N LEU A 339 12.11 22.69 14.20
CA LEU A 339 10.80 22.16 14.48
C LEU A 339 9.91 22.38 13.26
N CYS A 340 9.26 21.33 12.76
CA CYS A 340 8.46 21.33 11.55
C CYS A 340 7.01 21.01 11.86
N PHE A 341 6.11 21.80 11.31
CA PHE A 341 4.67 21.61 11.39
C PHE A 341 4.23 20.77 10.19
N ILE A 342 3.59 19.62 10.46
CA ILE A 342 3.20 18.65 9.45
C ILE A 342 1.67 18.55 9.40
N SER A 343 1.10 18.52 8.20
CA SER A 343 -0.33 18.30 8.03
C SER A 343 -0.69 16.86 8.41
N GLN A 344 -1.75 16.69 9.20
CA GLN A 344 -2.10 15.38 9.73
C GLN A 344 -3.59 15.28 10.06
N TYR A 345 -4.09 14.05 9.98
CA TYR A 345 -5.34 13.66 10.59
C TYR A 345 -5.09 13.49 12.10
N LEU A 346 -6.00 14.00 12.91
CA LEU A 346 -5.90 13.91 14.36
C LEU A 346 -6.78 12.80 14.92
N ASN A 347 -8.10 12.95 14.77
CA ASN A 347 -9.07 12.02 15.32
C ASN A 347 -10.43 12.15 14.62
N THR A 348 -11.29 11.13 14.80
CA THR A 348 -12.72 11.21 14.50
C THR A 348 -13.50 11.31 15.80
N MET A 349 -14.29 12.36 15.96
CA MET A 349 -15.26 12.47 17.04
C MET A 349 -16.61 11.96 16.56
N VAL A 350 -17.19 11.01 17.27
CA VAL A 350 -18.50 10.45 16.97
C VAL A 350 -19.49 11.05 17.96
N THR A 351 -20.51 11.74 17.43
CA THR A 351 -21.68 12.20 18.17
C THR A 351 -22.84 11.24 17.94
N ASP A 352 -23.95 11.40 18.66
CA ASP A 352 -25.15 10.55 18.49
C ASP A 352 -25.73 10.56 17.06
N THR A 353 -25.42 11.57 16.27
CA THR A 353 -26.00 11.78 14.94
C THR A 353 -24.98 11.87 13.80
N ASP A 354 -23.71 12.22 14.10
CA ASP A 354 -22.72 12.52 13.09
C ASP A 354 -21.32 12.04 13.50
N SER A 355 -20.48 11.81 12.48
CA SER A 355 -19.04 11.55 12.62
C SER A 355 -18.28 12.74 12.02
N VAL A 356 -17.36 13.31 12.78
CA VAL A 356 -16.56 14.47 12.37
C VAL A 356 -15.09 14.14 12.46
N ASP A 357 -14.38 14.26 11.35
CA ASP A 357 -12.94 14.06 11.27
C ASP A 357 -12.21 15.38 11.51
N PHE A 358 -11.20 15.36 12.40
CA PHE A 358 -10.37 16.51 12.71
C PHE A 358 -8.99 16.38 12.08
N TYR A 359 -8.53 17.50 11.53
CA TYR A 359 -7.21 17.60 10.91
C TYR A 359 -6.47 18.83 11.43
N PHE A 360 -5.16 18.75 11.42
CA PHE A 360 -4.27 19.90 11.57
C PHE A 360 -3.62 20.16 10.20
N SER A 361 -3.90 21.30 9.59
CA SER A 361 -3.52 21.53 8.20
C SER A 361 -3.22 22.99 7.88
N GLY A 362 -2.50 23.19 6.79
CA GLY A 362 -2.19 24.51 6.27
C GLY A 362 -3.27 25.04 5.32
N THR A 363 -3.38 26.36 5.24
CA THR A 363 -4.20 27.03 4.24
C THR A 363 -3.31 27.80 3.26
N PHE A 364 -3.75 27.87 2.01
CA PHE A 364 -3.09 28.65 0.96
C PHE A 364 -4.14 29.34 0.08
N ILE A 365 -3.72 30.34 -0.69
CA ILE A 365 -4.61 31.05 -1.59
C ILE A 365 -4.48 30.50 -3.01
N TYR A 366 -5.59 30.05 -3.58
CA TYR A 366 -5.71 29.71 -4.99
C TYR A 366 -6.69 30.66 -5.68
N GLY A 367 -6.16 31.50 -6.57
CA GLY A 367 -6.93 32.62 -7.13
C GLY A 367 -7.33 33.62 -6.03
N ASN A 368 -8.62 33.75 -5.73
CA ASN A 368 -9.15 34.58 -4.66
C ASN A 368 -9.81 33.75 -3.53
N THR A 369 -9.55 32.46 -3.48
CA THR A 369 -10.20 31.55 -2.55
C THR A 369 -9.14 30.93 -1.63
N TYR A 370 -9.44 30.92 -0.33
CA TYR A 370 -8.67 30.10 0.63
C TYR A 370 -8.98 28.63 0.37
N VAL A 371 -7.91 27.84 0.20
CA VAL A 371 -8.00 26.39 0.03
C VAL A 371 -7.40 25.73 1.24
N LEU A 372 -8.12 24.75 1.78
CA LEU A 372 -7.67 23.92 2.87
C LEU A 372 -6.95 22.71 2.29
N GLY A 373 -5.71 22.50 2.71
CA GLY A 373 -4.88 21.38 2.21
C GLY A 373 -5.22 20.02 2.85
N SER A 374 -6.46 19.80 3.30
CA SER A 374 -6.85 18.62 4.08
C SER A 374 -6.85 17.30 3.33
N GLU A 375 -6.95 17.30 2.00
CA GLU A 375 -6.90 16.08 1.19
C GLU A 375 -5.48 15.52 1.06
N VAL A 376 -4.47 16.33 1.42
CA VAL A 376 -3.06 15.94 1.37
C VAL A 376 -2.51 15.95 2.78
N LEU A 377 -2.11 14.78 3.27
CA LEU A 377 -1.50 14.63 4.59
C LEU A 377 0.02 14.48 4.48
N ASN A 378 0.69 14.66 5.61
CA ASN A 378 2.13 14.49 5.76
C ASN A 378 2.99 15.45 4.93
N TYR A 379 2.47 16.61 4.50
CA TYR A 379 3.31 17.64 3.94
C TYR A 379 3.76 18.65 5.00
N ARG A 380 4.95 19.20 4.83
CA ARG A 380 5.51 20.24 5.71
C ARG A 380 4.78 21.56 5.46
N MET A 381 4.06 22.04 6.47
CA MET A 381 3.30 23.30 6.41
C MET A 381 4.15 24.50 6.77
N ALA A 382 4.95 24.37 7.80
CA ALA A 382 5.86 25.41 8.26
C ALA A 382 7.07 24.80 8.97
N GLU A 383 8.09 25.62 9.12
CA GLU A 383 9.28 25.29 9.88
C GLU A 383 9.70 26.46 10.77
N THR A 384 10.48 26.17 11.81
CA THR A 384 10.94 27.18 12.75
C THR A 384 12.39 27.57 12.47
N ILE A 385 12.70 28.84 12.77
CA ILE A 385 14.07 29.36 12.74
C ILE A 385 14.32 30.09 14.06
N PHE A 386 15.34 29.69 14.81
CA PHE A 386 15.75 30.43 16.00
C PHE A 386 16.21 31.84 15.64
N LEU A 387 15.63 32.83 16.33
CA LEU A 387 16.04 34.24 16.22
C LEU A 387 17.16 34.55 17.22
N ASP A 388 17.16 33.86 18.36
CA ASP A 388 18.26 33.89 19.34
C ASP A 388 18.99 32.54 19.34
N THR A 389 20.17 32.54 18.74
CA THR A 389 21.01 31.31 18.63
C THR A 389 21.93 31.12 19.85
N VAL A 390 21.85 31.97 20.85
CA VAL A 390 22.62 31.86 22.10
C VAL A 390 21.80 31.20 23.19
N ASN A 391 20.61 31.75 23.47
CA ASN A 391 19.76 31.26 24.54
C ASN A 391 18.63 30.37 24.06
N TYR A 392 18.34 30.38 22.72
CA TYR A 392 17.29 29.59 22.09
C TYR A 392 15.89 29.82 22.69
N ASN A 393 15.61 31.05 23.10
CA ASN A 393 14.38 31.46 23.73
C ASN A 393 13.41 32.21 22.79
N SER A 394 13.79 32.42 21.55
CA SER A 394 12.95 33.05 20.53
C SER A 394 13.16 32.40 19.20
N ALA A 395 12.04 32.10 18.49
CA ALA A 395 12.04 31.50 17.18
C ALA A 395 10.93 32.10 16.29
N ARG A 396 11.09 32.02 15.00
CA ARG A 396 10.09 32.39 14.00
C ARG A 396 9.55 31.16 13.32
N ILE A 397 8.24 31.09 13.11
CA ILE A 397 7.53 30.05 12.34
C ILE A 397 7.32 30.64 10.96
N GLU A 398 7.90 30.02 9.95
CA GLU A 398 7.77 30.40 8.54
C GLU A 398 7.00 29.37 7.75
N GLY A 399 6.06 29.82 6.89
CA GLY A 399 5.31 28.95 6.01
C GLY A 399 6.20 28.33 4.93
N CYS A 400 5.98 27.06 4.67
CA CYS A 400 6.56 26.36 3.54
C CYS A 400 5.69 26.53 2.29
N ASN A 401 6.15 25.99 1.16
CA ASN A 401 5.36 25.93 -0.05
C ASN A 401 4.69 24.57 -0.19
N PHE A 402 3.39 24.58 -0.42
CA PHE A 402 2.67 23.40 -0.86
C PHE A 402 2.84 23.24 -2.38
N ASN A 403 3.42 22.13 -2.79
CA ASN A 403 3.72 21.85 -4.20
C ASN A 403 2.78 20.74 -4.72
N THR A 404 1.98 21.07 -5.72
CA THR A 404 1.08 20.10 -6.37
C THR A 404 0.97 20.38 -7.86
N GLN A 405 0.93 19.35 -8.68
CA GLN A 405 0.74 19.42 -10.13
C GLN A 405 1.63 20.45 -10.84
N GLY A 406 2.88 20.60 -10.38
CA GLY A 406 3.84 21.59 -10.93
C GLY A 406 3.60 23.04 -10.50
N MET A 407 2.64 23.29 -9.62
CA MET A 407 2.39 24.59 -9.00
C MET A 407 2.91 24.62 -7.57
N SER A 408 3.25 25.82 -7.08
CA SER A 408 3.77 26.05 -5.73
C SER A 408 2.95 27.15 -5.06
N PHE A 409 2.40 26.84 -3.89
CA PHE A 409 1.55 27.75 -3.14
C PHE A 409 2.15 27.98 -1.75
N PRO A 410 2.42 29.23 -1.34
CA PRO A 410 2.86 29.49 0.03
C PRO A 410 1.76 29.16 1.01
N ILE A 411 2.10 28.52 2.11
CA ILE A 411 1.19 28.30 3.22
C ILE A 411 1.04 29.62 3.98
N GLU A 412 -0.21 30.12 4.03
CA GLU A 412 -0.54 31.42 4.63
C GLU A 412 -0.87 31.33 6.12
N SER A 413 -1.47 30.21 6.54
CA SER A 413 -1.75 29.94 7.94
C SER A 413 -1.82 28.44 8.24
N ILE A 414 -1.81 28.09 9.52
CA ILE A 414 -1.96 26.73 10.04
C ILE A 414 -3.15 26.73 10.99
N CYS A 415 -4.06 25.77 10.82
CA CYS A 415 -5.26 25.71 11.64
C CYS A 415 -5.81 24.29 11.81
N TYR A 416 -6.70 24.13 12.76
CA TYR A 416 -7.55 22.96 12.85
C TYR A 416 -8.66 23.04 11.80
N ILE A 417 -8.94 21.90 11.20
CA ILE A 417 -9.98 21.73 10.18
C ILE A 417 -10.87 20.57 10.59
N TYR A 418 -12.14 20.65 10.30
CA TYR A 418 -13.04 19.51 10.44
C TYR A 418 -13.70 19.15 9.11
N TYR A 419 -14.03 17.87 8.97
CA TYR A 419 -14.82 17.33 7.86
C TYR A 419 -15.96 16.48 8.41
N ASN A 420 -17.20 16.81 8.01
CA ASN A 420 -18.43 16.15 8.46
C ASN A 420 -19.07 15.25 7.38
N GLY A 421 -18.25 14.71 6.45
CA GLY A 421 -18.74 13.91 5.34
C GLY A 421 -19.26 14.69 4.13
N SER A 422 -19.56 15.97 4.29
CA SER A 422 -20.07 16.81 3.21
C SER A 422 -19.36 18.16 3.07
N GLN A 423 -18.85 18.70 4.15
CA GLN A 423 -18.24 20.03 4.18
C GLN A 423 -16.93 20.02 4.96
N LEU A 424 -15.91 20.63 4.37
CA LEU A 424 -14.64 20.92 4.99
C LEU A 424 -14.63 22.37 5.45
N SER A 425 -14.31 22.61 6.71
CA SER A 425 -14.31 23.96 7.27
C SER A 425 -13.20 24.14 8.31
N SER A 426 -12.64 25.36 8.41
CA SER A 426 -11.78 25.74 9.52
C SER A 426 -12.62 25.88 10.78
N ILE A 427 -12.10 25.40 11.91
CA ILE A 427 -12.69 25.61 13.23
C ILE A 427 -12.10 26.81 13.94
N SER A 428 -11.08 27.41 13.37
CA SER A 428 -10.44 28.60 13.88
C SER A 428 -11.35 29.81 13.71
N LEU A 429 -11.53 30.60 14.75
CA LEU A 429 -12.22 31.89 14.67
C LEU A 429 -11.40 32.90 13.84
N ALA A 430 -10.07 32.82 13.97
CA ALA A 430 -9.12 33.62 13.21
C ALA A 430 -7.81 32.83 13.12
N ALA A 431 -7.63 32.05 12.06
CA ALA A 431 -6.39 31.29 11.89
C ALA A 431 -5.19 32.24 11.85
N PRO A 432 -4.13 31.95 12.63
CA PRO A 432 -2.97 32.83 12.72
C PRO A 432 -2.21 32.86 11.39
N THR A 433 -1.96 34.08 10.89
CA THR A 433 -1.28 34.28 9.61
C THR A 433 0.23 34.18 9.79
N LEU A 434 0.90 33.37 8.98
CA LEU A 434 2.36 33.25 8.94
C LEU A 434 3.01 34.50 8.29
N PRO A 435 4.23 34.88 8.67
CA PRO A 435 5.06 34.27 9.72
C PRO A 435 4.59 34.66 11.13
N LEU A 436 4.82 33.75 12.09
CA LEU A 436 4.58 33.98 13.52
C LEU A 436 5.90 34.01 14.28
N THR A 437 5.89 34.57 15.47
CA THR A 437 7.03 34.52 16.40
C THR A 437 6.63 33.72 17.63
N MET A 438 7.53 32.91 18.17
CA MET A 438 7.33 32.22 19.42
C MET A 438 8.44 32.58 20.40
N THR A 439 8.07 32.86 21.64
CA THR A 439 9.00 33.22 22.73
C THR A 439 8.85 32.24 23.88
N LYS A 440 9.93 31.64 24.32
CA LYS A 440 9.92 30.63 25.38
C LYS A 440 9.63 31.28 26.72
N LYS A 441 8.67 30.75 27.47
CA LYS A 441 8.37 31.16 28.80
C LYS A 441 9.50 30.70 29.74
N VAL A 442 10.02 31.63 30.51
CA VAL A 442 11.00 31.31 31.55
C VAL A 442 10.22 30.87 32.79
N THR A 443 10.32 29.60 33.13
CA THR A 443 9.84 29.12 34.44
C THR A 443 10.75 29.72 35.50
N GLU A 444 10.21 30.60 36.33
CA GLU A 444 10.91 31.17 37.50
C GLU A 444 11.25 30.09 38.52
#